data_9706aae04d99497e4f2e9fde22662ef3
#
_entry.id   9706aae04d99497e4f2e9fde22662ef3
#
_cell.length_a   1.000
_cell.length_b   1.000
_cell.length_c   1.000
_cell.angle_alpha   90.00
_cell.angle_beta   90.00
_cell.angle_gamma   90.00
#
_symmetry.space_group_name_H-M   'P 1'
#
loop_
_entity.id
_entity.type
_entity.pdbx_description
1 polymer ?
#
loop_
_entity_poly.entity_id
_entity_poly.type
_entity_poly.pdbx_seq_one_letter_code
_entity_poly.pdbx_strand_id
1 'polypeptide(L)'
;EIMGLKHNEHQTYGVQFHPESILTEHGKQLLRNFLDLNPAPAATGEPAMLKPFIAKTINRADLTEAEAEDAMNIIMTGQATQAQIGAYLVALRMKGETIPEITGSVRAMRANAVKVKLDTKESVYDIVGTGGDGAHTFNISTATAFVLAGAGKKVAKHGNRAASSQCGSADVLSALGVNLDLTAEQVAQAIEQIGIGFMFAPKFHPAMKHAIGPRKEIGQRTIFNILGPLTNPAGAHIQLTGVFDPKLTEPLAHVLNELGSKAALVIHGANGLDELNTTGANRVSHLKNNSVETYDLNPADLNLAPSTIHDLRGGAPDESAEMMKAILSNQLQGARRDAVLLNAAAALAAESGDFKSALDEARASLDSGNALNKLNALIEFTRQFQTIQ
;
A
#
# COMPACT_ATOMS: atom_id res chain seq x y z
N GLU A 1 -3.31 54.10 7.16
CA GLU A 1 -3.41 52.65 7.32
C GLU A 1 -2.38 51.97 6.41
N ILE A 2 -1.72 50.90 6.88
CA ILE A 2 -0.80 50.13 6.09
C ILE A 2 -1.63 49.11 5.30
N MET A 3 -1.74 49.29 3.99
CA MET A 3 -2.54 48.42 3.10
C MET A 3 -1.74 47.31 2.44
N GLY A 4 -0.42 47.34 2.55
CA GLY A 4 0.46 46.29 2.01
C GLY A 4 1.81 46.28 2.70
N LEU A 5 2.44 45.09 2.73
CA LEU A 5 3.73 44.82 3.32
C LEU A 5 4.61 44.06 2.32
N LYS A 6 5.91 44.35 2.35
CA LYS A 6 6.91 43.60 1.62
C LYS A 6 8.04 43.20 2.59
N HIS A 7 8.46 41.94 2.57
CA HIS A 7 9.64 41.50 3.32
C HIS A 7 10.91 42.02 2.63
N ASN A 8 11.88 42.47 3.39
CA ASN A 8 13.10 43.07 2.82
C ASN A 8 14.06 42.03 2.21
N GLU A 9 14.10 40.83 2.75
CA GLU A 9 15.06 39.77 2.35
C GLU A 9 14.41 38.62 1.58
N HIS A 10 13.10 38.47 1.65
CA HIS A 10 12.35 37.40 1.00
C HIS A 10 11.29 37.97 0.07
N GLN A 11 10.96 37.23 -1.00
CA GLN A 11 9.89 37.60 -1.94
C GLN A 11 8.50 37.30 -1.32
N THR A 12 8.23 37.90 -0.18
CA THR A 12 6.96 37.78 0.54
C THR A 12 6.27 39.11 0.56
N TYR A 13 5.00 39.13 0.17
CA TYR A 13 4.14 40.30 0.09
C TYR A 13 2.82 40.01 0.80
N GLY A 14 2.31 40.94 1.55
CA GLY A 14 1.00 40.85 2.19
C GLY A 14 0.18 42.06 1.86
N VAL A 15 -1.12 41.90 1.66
CA VAL A 15 -2.09 42.99 1.47
C VAL A 15 -3.26 42.84 2.45
N GLN A 16 -3.80 43.95 2.91
CA GLN A 16 -4.92 44.00 3.88
C GLN A 16 -6.26 44.31 3.20
N PHE A 17 -6.41 43.92 1.94
CA PHE A 17 -7.64 44.07 1.18
C PHE A 17 -7.80 42.87 0.25
N HIS A 18 -8.97 42.78 -0.38
CA HIS A 18 -9.29 41.68 -1.31
C HIS A 18 -8.95 42.07 -2.74
N PRO A 19 -7.74 41.72 -3.27
CA PRO A 19 -7.37 42.12 -4.62
C PRO A 19 -8.22 41.42 -5.69
N GLU A 20 -8.84 40.27 -5.36
CA GLU A 20 -9.76 39.52 -6.24
C GLU A 20 -11.16 40.16 -6.31
N SER A 21 -11.51 41.06 -5.39
CA SER A 21 -12.82 41.68 -5.34
C SER A 21 -13.11 42.57 -6.55
N ILE A 22 -14.33 42.52 -7.05
CA ILE A 22 -14.81 43.40 -8.15
C ILE A 22 -14.75 44.90 -7.79
N LEU A 23 -14.73 45.22 -6.51
CA LEU A 23 -14.63 46.59 -6.02
C LEU A 23 -13.18 47.08 -5.88
N THR A 24 -12.19 46.23 -6.10
CA THR A 24 -10.79 46.63 -6.05
C THR A 24 -10.31 46.98 -7.47
N GLU A 25 -10.24 48.27 -7.77
CA GLU A 25 -10.03 48.83 -9.10
C GLU A 25 -8.78 48.26 -9.82
N HIS A 26 -7.66 48.10 -9.13
CA HIS A 26 -6.41 47.56 -9.68
C HIS A 26 -6.05 46.17 -9.13
N GLY A 27 -6.97 45.49 -8.48
CA GLY A 27 -6.67 44.19 -7.83
C GLY A 27 -6.13 43.11 -8.77
N LYS A 28 -6.73 42.99 -9.96
CA LYS A 28 -6.26 42.04 -10.98
C LYS A 28 -4.83 42.35 -11.49
N GLN A 29 -4.48 43.63 -11.60
CA GLN A 29 -3.14 44.05 -12.00
C GLN A 29 -2.12 43.72 -10.90
N LEU A 30 -2.48 43.94 -9.64
CA LEU A 30 -1.64 43.57 -8.50
C LEU A 30 -1.37 42.08 -8.42
N LEU A 31 -2.38 41.23 -8.64
CA LEU A 31 -2.21 39.80 -8.72
C LEU A 31 -1.31 39.39 -9.90
N ARG A 32 -1.46 40.01 -11.08
CA ARG A 32 -0.56 39.77 -12.23
C ARG A 32 0.87 40.15 -11.89
N ASN A 33 1.10 41.33 -11.34
CA ASN A 33 2.43 41.78 -10.94
C ASN A 33 3.07 40.83 -9.93
N PHE A 34 2.30 40.24 -9.00
CA PHE A 34 2.79 39.24 -8.06
C PHE A 34 3.20 37.93 -8.77
N LEU A 35 2.40 37.48 -9.74
CA LEU A 35 2.72 36.30 -10.55
C LEU A 35 3.96 36.54 -11.42
N ASP A 36 4.13 37.75 -11.95
CA ASP A 36 5.30 38.13 -12.76
C ASP A 36 6.60 38.22 -11.92
N LEU A 37 6.47 38.61 -10.62
CA LEU A 37 7.60 38.61 -9.68
C LEU A 37 8.02 37.20 -9.25
N ASN A 38 7.07 36.28 -9.23
CA ASN A 38 7.29 34.87 -8.93
C ASN A 38 6.84 34.04 -10.15
N PRO A 39 7.53 34.16 -11.29
CA PRO A 39 7.20 33.27 -12.39
C PRO A 39 7.37 31.84 -11.87
N ALA A 40 6.32 31.04 -12.00
CA ALA A 40 6.47 29.60 -11.85
C ALA A 40 7.70 29.24 -12.69
N PRO A 41 8.66 28.44 -12.16
CA PRO A 41 9.85 28.08 -12.91
C PRO A 41 9.39 27.72 -14.32
N ALA A 42 9.85 28.47 -15.31
CA ALA A 42 9.49 28.22 -16.68
C ALA A 42 9.83 26.77 -16.93
N ALA A 43 8.82 25.97 -17.24
CA ALA A 43 9.03 24.62 -17.72
C ALA A 43 9.84 24.77 -19.01
N THR A 44 11.17 24.75 -18.87
CA THR A 44 12.11 24.77 -20.00
C THR A 44 12.11 23.36 -20.60
N GLY A 45 11.10 23.09 -21.37
CA GLY A 45 10.79 21.88 -22.10
C GLY A 45 9.31 21.90 -22.41
N GLU A 46 8.93 21.45 -23.58
CA GLU A 46 7.52 21.11 -23.84
C GLU A 46 7.05 20.22 -22.67
N PRO A 47 5.87 20.50 -22.06
CA PRO A 47 5.41 19.69 -20.94
C PRO A 47 5.44 18.23 -21.40
N ALA A 48 6.15 17.39 -20.65
CA ALA A 48 6.32 15.98 -20.99
C ALA A 48 4.90 15.42 -21.22
N MET A 49 4.57 15.15 -22.51
CA MET A 49 3.18 15.00 -22.92
C MET A 49 2.74 13.57 -22.62
N LEU A 50 1.79 13.39 -21.73
CA LEU A 50 1.12 12.10 -21.55
C LEU A 50 0.31 11.67 -22.81
N LYS A 51 0.09 12.62 -23.73
CA LYS A 51 -0.69 12.42 -24.95
C LYS A 51 -0.23 11.23 -25.84
N PRO A 52 1.06 10.97 -26.11
CA PRO A 52 1.47 9.81 -26.90
C PRO A 52 1.07 8.49 -26.28
N PHE A 53 1.20 8.36 -24.94
CA PHE A 53 0.81 7.16 -24.21
C PHE A 53 -0.72 6.98 -24.18
N ILE A 54 -1.48 8.07 -24.03
CA ILE A 54 -2.93 8.06 -24.16
C ILE A 54 -3.33 7.60 -25.55
N ALA A 55 -2.74 8.16 -26.61
CA ALA A 55 -3.06 7.78 -27.99
C ALA A 55 -2.79 6.30 -28.25
N LYS A 56 -1.68 5.77 -27.73
CA LYS A 56 -1.30 4.37 -27.87
C LYS A 56 -2.31 3.45 -27.14
N THR A 57 -2.67 3.78 -25.91
CA THR A 57 -3.61 2.98 -25.09
C THR A 57 -5.06 3.03 -25.62
N ILE A 58 -5.53 4.17 -26.12
CA ILE A 58 -6.86 4.29 -26.78
C ILE A 58 -6.96 3.37 -28.01
N ASN A 59 -5.86 3.24 -28.77
CA ASN A 59 -5.78 2.34 -29.91
C ASN A 59 -5.54 0.87 -29.51
N ARG A 60 -5.66 0.52 -28.23
CA ARG A 60 -5.44 -0.81 -27.65
C ARG A 60 -4.04 -1.38 -27.89
N ALA A 61 -3.06 -0.52 -28.18
CA ALA A 61 -1.66 -0.91 -28.27
C ALA A 61 -1.02 -0.92 -26.89
N ASP A 62 -0.19 -1.93 -26.61
CA ASP A 62 0.50 -2.08 -25.35
C ASP A 62 1.65 -1.08 -25.26
N LEU A 63 1.86 -0.54 -24.07
CA LEU A 63 3.08 0.21 -23.74
C LEU A 63 4.20 -0.79 -23.41
N THR A 64 5.41 -0.43 -23.80
CA THR A 64 6.59 -1.10 -23.26
C THR A 64 6.78 -0.74 -21.78
N GLU A 65 7.60 -1.48 -21.07
CA GLU A 65 7.92 -1.17 -19.67
C GLU A 65 8.45 0.25 -19.50
N ALA A 66 9.38 0.67 -20.36
CA ALA A 66 9.96 2.02 -20.34
C ALA A 66 8.89 3.10 -20.62
N GLU A 67 8.01 2.90 -21.59
CA GLU A 67 6.91 3.85 -21.88
C GLU A 67 5.94 3.96 -20.71
N ALA A 68 5.62 2.86 -20.03
CA ALA A 68 4.76 2.88 -18.85
C ALA A 68 5.44 3.55 -17.65
N GLU A 69 6.74 3.34 -17.48
CA GLU A 69 7.55 4.03 -16.46
C GLU A 69 7.57 5.54 -16.72
N ASP A 70 7.82 5.98 -17.95
CA ASP A 70 7.79 7.39 -18.33
C ASP A 70 6.42 8.03 -18.11
N ALA A 71 5.34 7.36 -18.56
CA ALA A 71 3.97 7.83 -18.36
C ALA A 71 3.64 8.01 -16.88
N MET A 72 4.01 7.05 -16.05
CA MET A 72 3.77 7.12 -14.61
C MET A 72 4.66 8.17 -13.94
N ASN A 73 5.91 8.37 -14.38
CA ASN A 73 6.78 9.43 -13.86
C ASN A 73 6.20 10.82 -14.17
N ILE A 74 5.65 11.04 -15.36
CA ILE A 74 4.95 12.29 -15.71
C ILE A 74 3.79 12.55 -14.72
N ILE A 75 3.05 11.52 -14.36
CA ILE A 75 1.95 11.62 -13.38
C ILE A 75 2.51 11.92 -11.98
N MET A 76 3.50 11.15 -11.52
CA MET A 76 4.05 11.27 -10.16
C MET A 76 4.78 12.58 -9.92
N THR A 77 5.35 13.19 -10.96
CA THR A 77 6.01 14.51 -10.88
C THR A 77 5.04 15.68 -11.08
N GLY A 78 3.75 15.43 -11.33
CA GLY A 78 2.72 16.46 -11.47
C GLY A 78 2.77 17.21 -12.81
N GLN A 79 3.38 16.63 -13.83
CA GLN A 79 3.52 17.23 -15.16
C GLN A 79 2.31 16.99 -16.07
N ALA A 80 1.40 16.08 -15.67
CA ALA A 80 0.16 15.82 -16.39
C ALA A 80 -1.02 16.60 -15.81
N THR A 81 -1.93 17.04 -16.67
CA THR A 81 -3.20 17.62 -16.22
C THR A 81 -4.14 16.54 -15.66
N GLN A 82 -5.12 16.93 -14.83
CA GLN A 82 -6.11 16.00 -14.28
C GLN A 82 -6.88 15.26 -15.39
N ALA A 83 -7.23 15.97 -16.49
CA ALA A 83 -7.89 15.38 -17.65
C ALA A 83 -7.01 14.33 -18.36
N GLN A 84 -5.71 14.60 -18.51
CA GLN A 84 -4.75 13.64 -19.08
C GLN A 84 -4.59 12.40 -18.23
N ILE A 85 -4.49 12.57 -16.90
CA ILE A 85 -4.43 11.44 -15.97
C ILE A 85 -5.70 10.60 -16.07
N GLY A 86 -6.88 11.24 -16.04
CA GLY A 86 -8.16 10.54 -16.19
C GLY A 86 -8.25 9.75 -17.48
N ALA A 87 -7.92 10.38 -18.61
CA ALA A 87 -7.93 9.74 -19.93
C ALA A 87 -6.98 8.53 -19.99
N TYR A 88 -5.75 8.66 -19.48
CA TYR A 88 -4.76 7.59 -19.45
C TYR A 88 -5.24 6.40 -18.61
N LEU A 89 -5.71 6.66 -17.38
CA LEU A 89 -6.19 5.61 -16.48
C LEU A 89 -7.37 4.84 -17.04
N VAL A 90 -8.33 5.54 -17.65
CA VAL A 90 -9.52 4.90 -18.25
C VAL A 90 -9.14 4.12 -19.51
N ALA A 91 -8.31 4.69 -20.39
CA ALA A 91 -7.88 4.00 -21.60
C ALA A 91 -7.07 2.73 -21.27
N LEU A 92 -6.15 2.80 -20.31
CA LEU A 92 -5.36 1.67 -19.85
C LEU A 92 -6.26 0.57 -19.25
N ARG A 93 -7.24 0.94 -18.42
CA ARG A 93 -8.23 0.02 -17.85
C ARG A 93 -9.10 -0.65 -18.91
N MET A 94 -9.54 0.11 -19.93
CA MET A 94 -10.36 -0.43 -21.03
C MET A 94 -9.59 -1.37 -21.95
N LYS A 95 -8.29 -1.13 -22.11
CA LYS A 95 -7.38 -2.00 -22.85
C LYS A 95 -7.11 -3.29 -22.08
N GLY A 96 -6.92 -3.19 -20.78
CA GLY A 96 -6.35 -4.19 -19.89
C GLY A 96 -4.84 -3.98 -19.73
N GLU A 97 -4.39 -3.97 -18.49
CA GLU A 97 -3.00 -3.76 -18.12
C GLU A 97 -2.14 -5.00 -18.38
N THR A 98 -0.99 -4.84 -19.00
CA THR A 98 -0.01 -5.92 -19.25
C THR A 98 1.08 -5.94 -18.16
N ILE A 99 1.82 -7.06 -18.06
CA ILE A 99 2.94 -7.21 -17.12
C ILE A 99 3.98 -6.08 -17.30
N PRO A 100 4.46 -5.74 -18.52
CA PRO A 100 5.37 -4.62 -18.71
C PRO A 100 4.80 -3.27 -18.24
N GLU A 101 3.53 -3.01 -18.51
CA GLU A 101 2.86 -1.76 -18.10
C GLU A 101 2.75 -1.64 -16.58
N ILE A 102 2.42 -2.72 -15.90
CA ILE A 102 2.37 -2.75 -14.44
C ILE A 102 3.79 -2.59 -13.87
N THR A 103 4.77 -3.32 -14.40
CA THR A 103 6.18 -3.28 -13.95
C THR A 103 6.76 -1.87 -14.07
N GLY A 104 6.66 -1.23 -15.24
CA GLY A 104 7.13 0.13 -15.45
C GLY A 104 6.45 1.14 -14.51
N SER A 105 5.12 1.02 -14.36
CA SER A 105 4.38 1.87 -13.43
C SER A 105 4.85 1.71 -11.97
N VAL A 106 5.14 0.47 -11.53
CA VAL A 106 5.68 0.21 -10.17
C VAL A 106 7.08 0.81 -10.01
N ARG A 107 7.97 0.68 -11.03
CA ARG A 107 9.32 1.27 -10.99
C ARG A 107 9.25 2.78 -10.79
N ALA A 108 8.42 3.48 -11.55
CA ALA A 108 8.20 4.91 -11.40
C ALA A 108 7.67 5.28 -9.99
N MET A 109 6.66 4.55 -9.49
CA MET A 109 6.13 4.79 -8.15
C MET A 109 7.16 4.53 -7.05
N ARG A 110 7.93 3.43 -7.16
CA ARG A 110 9.03 3.14 -6.23
C ARG A 110 10.12 4.22 -6.29
N ALA A 111 10.46 4.75 -7.47
CA ALA A 111 11.45 5.82 -7.62
C ALA A 111 11.01 7.12 -6.92
N ASN A 112 9.70 7.42 -6.95
CA ASN A 112 9.13 8.62 -6.35
C ASN A 112 8.67 8.44 -4.89
N ALA A 113 8.89 7.28 -4.27
CA ALA A 113 8.55 7.01 -2.88
C ALA A 113 9.66 7.46 -1.92
N VAL A 114 9.26 7.81 -0.70
CA VAL A 114 10.19 8.00 0.42
C VAL A 114 10.72 6.63 0.83
N LYS A 115 12.02 6.39 0.65
CA LYS A 115 12.65 5.09 0.89
C LYS A 115 12.90 4.83 2.37
N VAL A 116 12.57 3.63 2.83
CA VAL A 116 12.99 3.10 4.13
C VAL A 116 14.23 2.24 3.90
N LYS A 117 15.39 2.76 4.30
CA LYS A 117 16.67 2.06 4.13
C LYS A 117 16.92 1.19 5.36
N LEU A 118 17.08 -0.11 5.14
CA LEU A 118 17.38 -1.09 6.18
C LEU A 118 18.83 -1.56 6.08
N ASP A 119 19.50 -1.68 7.21
CA ASP A 119 20.85 -2.22 7.32
C ASP A 119 20.82 -3.70 7.76
N THR A 120 19.86 -4.46 7.23
CA THR A 120 19.72 -5.89 7.51
C THR A 120 20.06 -6.72 6.28
N LYS A 121 20.69 -7.90 6.52
CA LYS A 121 20.89 -8.93 5.48
C LYS A 121 19.76 -9.96 5.46
N GLU A 122 18.85 -9.88 6.42
CA GLU A 122 17.71 -10.78 6.51
C GLU A 122 16.65 -10.42 5.45
N SER A 123 15.90 -11.41 5.01
CA SER A 123 14.76 -11.17 4.12
C SER A 123 13.69 -10.37 4.86
N VAL A 124 13.18 -9.33 4.20
CA VAL A 124 12.12 -8.46 4.70
C VAL A 124 10.80 -8.87 4.08
N TYR A 125 9.78 -9.01 4.90
CA TYR A 125 8.45 -9.47 4.53
C TYR A 125 7.46 -8.30 4.44
N ASP A 126 6.52 -8.38 3.47
CA ASP A 126 5.31 -7.55 3.44
C ASP A 126 4.08 -8.43 3.24
N ILE A 127 3.02 -8.10 3.96
CA ILE A 127 1.73 -8.76 3.85
C ILE A 127 0.69 -7.68 3.56
N VAL A 128 0.13 -7.71 2.36
CA VAL A 128 -0.70 -6.62 1.88
C VAL A 128 -1.77 -7.15 0.93
N GLY A 129 -2.89 -6.46 0.85
CA GLY A 129 -3.94 -6.74 -0.14
C GLY A 129 -4.24 -5.51 -0.99
N THR A 130 -4.87 -5.74 -2.13
CA THR A 130 -5.39 -4.65 -2.98
C THR A 130 -6.55 -3.94 -2.33
N GLY A 131 -7.21 -4.59 -1.39
CA GLY A 131 -8.48 -4.14 -0.84
C GLY A 131 -9.63 -4.21 -1.85
N GLY A 132 -10.78 -3.72 -1.43
CA GLY A 132 -11.92 -3.56 -2.33
C GLY A 132 -12.69 -4.85 -2.64
N ASP A 133 -12.51 -5.90 -1.88
CA ASP A 133 -13.24 -7.18 -1.98
C ASP A 133 -14.70 -7.08 -1.52
N GLY A 134 -15.03 -6.01 -0.74
CA GLY A 134 -16.37 -5.77 -0.22
C GLY A 134 -16.81 -6.71 0.92
N ALA A 135 -15.91 -7.54 1.43
CA ALA A 135 -16.25 -8.56 2.43
C ALA A 135 -16.29 -8.03 3.87
N HIS A 136 -15.70 -6.86 4.11
CA HIS A 136 -15.63 -6.24 5.45
C HIS A 136 -15.05 -7.18 6.52
N THR A 137 -14.00 -7.93 6.17
CA THR A 137 -13.29 -8.80 7.10
C THR A 137 -12.53 -7.97 8.14
N PHE A 138 -12.18 -8.61 9.27
CA PHE A 138 -11.23 -8.02 10.21
C PHE A 138 -9.84 -7.89 9.55
N ASN A 139 -8.93 -7.14 10.20
CA ASN A 139 -7.62 -6.82 9.61
C ASN A 139 -6.67 -8.03 9.64
N ILE A 140 -6.96 -9.07 8.82
CA ILE A 140 -6.24 -10.34 8.74
C ILE A 140 -4.75 -10.10 8.47
N SER A 141 -4.39 -9.35 7.42
CA SER A 141 -3.00 -9.09 7.05
C SER A 141 -2.23 -8.34 8.14
N THR A 142 -2.90 -7.47 8.91
CA THR A 142 -2.24 -6.74 10.01
C THR A 142 -1.95 -7.67 11.19
N ALA A 143 -2.88 -8.54 11.56
CA ALA A 143 -2.65 -9.57 12.58
C ALA A 143 -1.55 -10.55 12.14
N THR A 144 -1.58 -10.99 10.87
CA THR A 144 -0.55 -11.84 10.25
C THR A 144 0.84 -11.22 10.36
N ALA A 145 0.98 -9.91 10.15
CA ALA A 145 2.27 -9.21 10.25
C ALA A 145 2.91 -9.37 11.65
N PHE A 146 2.11 -9.31 12.71
CA PHE A 146 2.60 -9.55 14.08
C PHE A 146 2.96 -11.01 14.33
N VAL A 147 2.24 -11.96 13.73
CA VAL A 147 2.59 -13.39 13.82
C VAL A 147 3.94 -13.65 13.16
N LEU A 148 4.20 -13.10 11.97
CA LEU A 148 5.50 -13.20 11.30
C LEU A 148 6.63 -12.58 12.12
N ALA A 149 6.40 -11.38 12.66
CA ALA A 149 7.38 -10.73 13.53
C ALA A 149 7.65 -11.54 14.79
N GLY A 150 6.61 -12.15 15.39
CA GLY A 150 6.72 -13.06 16.54
C GLY A 150 7.45 -14.36 16.22
N ALA A 151 7.40 -14.82 14.97
CA ALA A 151 8.21 -15.92 14.42
C ALA A 151 9.65 -15.47 14.06
N GLY A 152 10.07 -14.25 14.41
CA GLY A 152 11.42 -13.76 14.21
C GLY A 152 11.71 -13.16 12.83
N LYS A 153 10.69 -12.98 11.97
CA LYS A 153 10.90 -12.35 10.66
C LYS A 153 10.93 -10.83 10.76
N LYS A 154 11.64 -10.16 9.83
CA LYS A 154 11.62 -8.71 9.67
C LYS A 154 10.42 -8.33 8.79
N VAL A 155 9.49 -7.56 9.33
CA VAL A 155 8.24 -7.18 8.65
C VAL A 155 8.21 -5.68 8.40
N ALA A 156 8.13 -5.29 7.15
CA ALA A 156 7.95 -3.92 6.68
C ALA A 156 6.53 -3.78 6.13
N LYS A 157 5.55 -3.61 7.01
CA LYS A 157 4.15 -3.58 6.59
C LYS A 157 3.81 -2.24 5.96
N HIS A 158 3.42 -2.27 4.69
CA HIS A 158 2.86 -1.13 3.99
C HIS A 158 1.33 -1.15 4.08
N GLY A 159 0.72 -0.01 4.41
CA GLY A 159 -0.74 0.03 4.58
C GLY A 159 -1.34 1.42 4.62
N ASN A 160 -2.67 1.47 4.58
CA ASN A 160 -3.44 2.71 4.52
C ASN A 160 -4.68 2.64 5.44
N ARG A 161 -5.38 3.78 5.54
CA ARG A 161 -6.75 3.82 6.08
C ARG A 161 -7.73 3.15 5.14
N ALA A 162 -8.88 2.77 5.68
CA ALA A 162 -9.96 2.21 4.89
C ALA A 162 -10.40 3.18 3.78
N ALA A 163 -10.59 2.64 2.57
CA ALA A 163 -11.20 3.38 1.46
C ALA A 163 -12.69 3.01 1.29
N SER A 164 -13.04 1.75 1.48
CA SER A 164 -14.40 1.20 1.32
C SER A 164 -14.83 0.30 2.49
N SER A 165 -13.89 -0.24 3.27
CA SER A 165 -14.17 -1.03 4.47
C SER A 165 -14.39 -0.14 5.70
N GLN A 166 -14.83 -0.73 6.82
CA GLN A 166 -15.04 -0.01 8.07
C GLN A 166 -13.73 0.33 8.81
N CYS A 167 -12.68 -0.48 8.60
CA CYS A 167 -11.41 -0.35 9.31
C CYS A 167 -10.26 -0.81 8.43
N GLY A 168 -9.34 0.10 8.09
CA GLY A 168 -8.09 -0.23 7.41
C GLY A 168 -6.95 -0.56 8.38
N SER A 169 -5.81 -0.98 7.85
CA SER A 169 -4.63 -1.32 8.67
C SER A 169 -4.14 -0.15 9.53
N ALA A 170 -4.17 1.07 8.98
CA ALA A 170 -3.79 2.27 9.72
C ALA A 170 -4.82 2.61 10.81
N ASP A 171 -6.11 2.36 10.57
CA ASP A 171 -7.17 2.65 11.53
C ASP A 171 -7.07 1.74 12.75
N VAL A 172 -6.93 0.43 12.55
CA VAL A 172 -6.79 -0.52 13.66
C VAL A 172 -5.48 -0.30 14.43
N LEU A 173 -4.36 0.02 13.77
CA LEU A 173 -3.11 0.31 14.46
C LEU A 173 -3.20 1.59 15.30
N SER A 174 -3.89 2.64 14.80
CA SER A 174 -4.16 3.85 15.58
C SER A 174 -5.01 3.54 16.82
N ALA A 175 -6.07 2.73 16.69
CA ALA A 175 -6.93 2.31 17.80
C ALA A 175 -6.15 1.46 18.83
N LEU A 176 -5.15 0.69 18.40
CA LEU A 176 -4.23 -0.04 19.27
C LEU A 176 -3.21 0.88 19.98
N GLY A 177 -3.10 2.14 19.60
CA GLY A 177 -2.19 3.11 20.20
C GLY A 177 -0.81 3.21 19.52
N VAL A 178 -0.68 2.68 18.30
CA VAL A 178 0.52 2.85 17.47
C VAL A 178 0.53 4.25 16.87
N ASN A 179 1.62 5.00 17.05
CA ASN A 179 1.82 6.26 16.34
C ASN A 179 2.22 5.99 14.89
N LEU A 180 1.39 6.46 13.94
CA LEU A 180 1.62 6.29 12.49
C LEU A 180 2.52 7.38 11.89
N ASP A 181 2.83 8.41 12.66
CA ASP A 181 3.57 9.58 12.16
C ASP A 181 5.09 9.43 12.36
N LEU A 182 5.62 8.31 11.93
CA LEU A 182 7.06 8.04 11.97
C LEU A 182 7.77 8.51 10.70
N THR A 183 9.04 8.92 10.82
CA THR A 183 9.92 9.13 9.67
C THR A 183 10.40 7.80 9.09
N ALA A 184 11.01 7.83 7.90
CA ALA A 184 11.56 6.63 7.27
C ALA A 184 12.64 5.97 8.14
N GLU A 185 13.47 6.78 8.79
CA GLU A 185 14.54 6.34 9.71
C GLU A 185 13.95 5.67 10.97
N GLN A 186 12.89 6.26 11.53
CA GLN A 186 12.20 5.68 12.70
C GLN A 186 11.52 4.36 12.37
N VAL A 187 10.91 4.25 11.17
CA VAL A 187 10.35 2.97 10.69
C VAL A 187 11.46 1.94 10.48
N ALA A 188 12.60 2.32 9.91
CA ALA A 188 13.74 1.43 9.76
C ALA A 188 14.22 0.91 11.12
N GLN A 189 14.38 1.79 12.11
CA GLN A 189 14.73 1.41 13.48
C GLN A 189 13.73 0.43 14.10
N ALA A 190 12.42 0.65 13.91
CA ALA A 190 11.39 -0.28 14.39
C ALA A 190 11.56 -1.67 13.78
N ILE A 191 11.75 -1.76 12.45
CA ILE A 191 11.97 -3.04 11.76
C ILE A 191 13.23 -3.73 12.27
N GLU A 192 14.31 -3.00 12.44
CA GLU A 192 15.60 -3.57 12.87
C GLU A 192 15.60 -4.02 14.33
N GLN A 193 15.06 -3.20 15.24
CA GLN A 193 15.12 -3.46 16.68
C GLN A 193 14.00 -4.38 17.17
N ILE A 194 12.77 -4.18 16.66
CA ILE A 194 11.59 -4.90 17.12
C ILE A 194 11.24 -6.07 16.19
N GLY A 195 11.58 -5.96 14.89
CA GLY A 195 11.23 -6.92 13.86
C GLY A 195 10.01 -6.51 13.04
N ILE A 196 9.34 -5.38 13.35
CA ILE A 196 8.19 -4.90 12.60
C ILE A 196 8.14 -3.38 12.58
N GLY A 197 7.81 -2.79 11.43
CA GLY A 197 7.48 -1.38 11.25
C GLY A 197 6.30 -1.18 10.32
N PHE A 198 5.56 -0.11 10.52
CA PHE A 198 4.41 0.24 9.69
C PHE A 198 4.69 1.50 8.86
N MET A 199 4.50 1.40 7.56
CA MET A 199 4.64 2.50 6.60
C MET A 199 3.26 2.99 6.17
N PHE A 200 2.87 4.15 6.68
CA PHE A 200 1.60 4.77 6.34
C PHE A 200 1.65 5.35 4.91
N ALA A 201 0.92 4.75 3.97
CA ALA A 201 1.04 5.01 2.54
C ALA A 201 1.03 6.50 2.13
N PRO A 202 0.17 7.39 2.66
CA PRO A 202 0.19 8.81 2.31
C PRO A 202 1.51 9.52 2.64
N LYS A 203 2.21 9.09 3.68
CA LYS A 203 3.48 9.67 4.11
C LYS A 203 4.64 9.22 3.23
N PHE A 204 4.60 7.97 2.77
CA PHE A 204 5.67 7.37 1.98
C PHE A 204 5.49 7.52 0.47
N HIS A 205 4.28 7.88 0.01
CA HIS A 205 3.98 8.13 -1.40
C HIS A 205 3.38 9.54 -1.61
N PRO A 206 4.11 10.62 -1.29
CA PRO A 206 3.58 11.99 -1.38
C PRO A 206 3.21 12.39 -2.83
N ALA A 207 3.83 11.77 -3.82
CA ALA A 207 3.55 11.97 -5.24
C ALA A 207 2.12 11.56 -5.64
N MET A 208 1.48 10.67 -4.88
CA MET A 208 0.11 10.24 -5.13
C MET A 208 -0.91 11.39 -5.07
N LYS A 209 -0.58 12.51 -4.45
CA LYS A 209 -1.42 13.72 -4.43
C LYS A 209 -1.87 14.16 -5.83
N HIS A 210 -1.04 13.92 -6.86
CA HIS A 210 -1.33 14.29 -8.23
C HIS A 210 -2.39 13.39 -8.90
N ALA A 211 -2.53 12.14 -8.44
CA ALA A 211 -3.47 11.16 -8.99
C ALA A 211 -4.77 11.02 -8.18
N ILE A 212 -4.84 11.54 -6.94
CA ILE A 212 -6.01 11.35 -6.05
C ILE A 212 -7.28 11.99 -6.64
N GLY A 213 -7.20 13.22 -7.21
CA GLY A 213 -8.33 13.91 -7.82
C GLY A 213 -8.98 13.05 -8.92
N PRO A 214 -8.28 12.78 -10.03
CA PRO A 214 -8.81 11.95 -11.12
C PRO A 214 -9.35 10.60 -10.65
N ARG A 215 -8.66 9.91 -9.74
CA ARG A 215 -9.12 8.62 -9.21
C ARG A 215 -10.46 8.71 -8.51
N LYS A 216 -10.67 9.76 -7.70
CA LYS A 216 -11.95 10.00 -7.01
C LYS A 216 -13.07 10.33 -7.99
N GLU A 217 -12.79 11.15 -9.01
CA GLU A 217 -13.78 11.58 -10.00
C GLU A 217 -14.17 10.44 -10.93
N ILE A 218 -13.22 9.57 -11.33
CA ILE A 218 -13.51 8.37 -12.14
C ILE A 218 -14.41 7.40 -11.36
N GLY A 219 -14.22 7.25 -10.05
CA GLY A 219 -15.01 6.35 -9.20
C GLY A 219 -14.96 4.87 -9.60
N GLN A 220 -14.00 4.48 -10.44
CA GLN A 220 -13.79 3.13 -10.93
C GLN A 220 -12.41 2.60 -10.56
N ARG A 221 -12.25 1.28 -10.59
CA ARG A 221 -10.93 0.65 -10.42
C ARG A 221 -10.03 0.97 -11.62
N THR A 222 -8.80 1.32 -11.32
CA THR A 222 -7.73 1.61 -12.30
C THR A 222 -6.46 0.87 -11.90
N ILE A 223 -5.40 0.98 -12.67
CA ILE A 223 -4.10 0.39 -12.36
C ILE A 223 -3.63 0.73 -10.92
N PHE A 224 -3.97 1.89 -10.37
CA PHE A 224 -3.62 2.27 -8.99
C PHE A 224 -4.21 1.35 -7.92
N ASN A 225 -5.25 0.56 -8.23
CA ASN A 225 -5.80 -0.40 -7.28
C ASN A 225 -4.92 -1.65 -7.13
N ILE A 226 -4.05 -1.92 -8.09
CA ILE A 226 -3.11 -3.06 -8.06
C ILE A 226 -1.67 -2.65 -7.78
N LEU A 227 -1.31 -1.37 -7.99
CA LEU A 227 0.07 -0.89 -7.78
C LEU A 227 0.45 -0.77 -6.30
N GLY A 228 -0.50 -0.41 -5.42
CA GLY A 228 -0.22 -0.18 -4.00
C GLY A 228 0.57 -1.30 -3.33
N PRO A 229 0.12 -2.57 -3.41
CA PRO A 229 0.83 -3.72 -2.85
C PRO A 229 2.25 -3.93 -3.38
N LEU A 230 2.53 -3.49 -4.61
CA LEU A 230 3.81 -3.70 -5.30
C LEU A 230 4.85 -2.60 -5.02
N THR A 231 4.46 -1.54 -4.29
CA THR A 231 5.27 -0.33 -4.11
C THR A 231 5.83 -0.16 -2.71
N ASN A 232 6.08 -1.25 -1.98
CA ASN A 232 6.61 -1.21 -0.62
C ASN A 232 7.88 -0.35 -0.53
N PRO A 233 7.91 0.70 0.31
CA PRO A 233 9.02 1.65 0.42
C PRO A 233 10.32 1.06 0.97
N ALA A 234 10.25 -0.06 1.70
CA ALA A 234 11.40 -0.77 2.24
C ALA A 234 11.97 -1.83 1.26
N GLY A 235 11.33 -2.01 0.10
CA GLY A 235 11.79 -2.99 -0.89
C GLY A 235 11.67 -4.43 -0.37
N ALA A 236 10.52 -4.82 0.18
CA ALA A 236 10.30 -6.16 0.73
C ALA A 236 10.75 -7.27 -0.25
N HIS A 237 11.50 -8.24 0.27
CA HIS A 237 12.06 -9.36 -0.50
C HIS A 237 11.05 -10.49 -0.67
N ILE A 238 10.17 -10.67 0.32
CA ILE A 238 9.16 -11.72 0.36
C ILE A 238 7.79 -11.06 0.57
N GLN A 239 6.84 -11.40 -0.29
CA GLN A 239 5.51 -10.79 -0.25
C GLN A 239 4.39 -11.82 -0.25
N LEU A 240 3.39 -11.60 0.61
CA LEU A 240 2.06 -12.19 0.48
C LEU A 240 1.13 -11.07 0.02
N THR A 241 0.64 -11.16 -1.21
CA THR A 241 -0.15 -10.12 -1.84
C THR A 241 -1.53 -10.64 -2.22
N GLY A 242 -2.55 -10.14 -1.55
CA GLY A 242 -3.94 -10.47 -1.88
C GLY A 242 -4.51 -9.63 -3.01
N VAL A 243 -5.32 -10.24 -3.87
CA VAL A 243 -5.96 -9.56 -5.00
C VAL A 243 -7.46 -9.81 -5.05
N PHE A 244 -8.22 -8.78 -5.44
CA PHE A 244 -9.69 -8.83 -5.54
C PHE A 244 -10.21 -9.63 -6.75
N ASP A 245 -9.36 -9.96 -7.72
CA ASP A 245 -9.72 -10.70 -8.94
C ASP A 245 -8.73 -11.85 -9.16
N PRO A 246 -9.20 -13.10 -9.29
CA PRO A 246 -8.32 -14.27 -9.45
C PRO A 246 -7.44 -14.20 -10.70
N LYS A 247 -7.85 -13.45 -11.73
CA LYS A 247 -7.06 -13.24 -12.95
C LYS A 247 -5.78 -12.42 -12.72
N LEU A 248 -5.68 -11.72 -11.60
CA LEU A 248 -4.52 -10.90 -11.26
C LEU A 248 -3.41 -11.71 -10.56
N THR A 249 -3.70 -12.92 -10.06
CA THR A 249 -2.72 -13.68 -9.26
C THR A 249 -1.44 -13.94 -10.06
N GLU A 250 -1.54 -14.56 -11.20
CA GLU A 250 -0.41 -14.94 -12.03
C GLU A 250 0.32 -13.74 -12.66
N PRO A 251 -0.35 -12.76 -13.28
CA PRO A 251 0.32 -11.56 -13.80
C PRO A 251 1.11 -10.80 -12.72
N LEU A 252 0.54 -10.60 -11.52
CA LEU A 252 1.25 -9.87 -10.47
C LEU A 252 2.39 -10.67 -9.85
N ALA A 253 2.33 -12.01 -9.83
CA ALA A 253 3.46 -12.84 -9.46
C ALA A 253 4.63 -12.68 -10.44
N HIS A 254 4.35 -12.61 -11.76
CA HIS A 254 5.36 -12.29 -12.76
C HIS A 254 5.92 -10.87 -12.60
N VAL A 255 5.07 -9.88 -12.33
CA VAL A 255 5.53 -8.50 -12.04
C VAL A 255 6.49 -8.49 -10.84
N LEU A 256 6.17 -9.22 -9.76
CA LEU A 256 7.06 -9.31 -8.59
C LEU A 256 8.40 -9.96 -8.92
N ASN A 257 8.40 -10.96 -9.83
CA ASN A 257 9.64 -11.54 -10.34
C ASN A 257 10.49 -10.51 -11.11
N GLU A 258 9.89 -9.77 -12.05
CA GLU A 258 10.57 -8.70 -12.80
C GLU A 258 11.08 -7.56 -11.90
N LEU A 259 10.44 -7.36 -10.76
CA LEU A 259 10.85 -6.37 -9.74
C LEU A 259 11.92 -6.91 -8.78
N GLY A 260 12.35 -8.17 -8.94
CA GLY A 260 13.44 -8.79 -8.16
C GLY A 260 13.01 -9.30 -6.78
N SER A 261 11.73 -9.62 -6.58
CA SER A 261 11.28 -10.29 -5.35
C SER A 261 11.90 -11.69 -5.27
N LYS A 262 12.39 -12.07 -4.09
CA LYS A 262 13.01 -13.37 -3.83
C LYS A 262 11.99 -14.51 -3.85
N ALA A 263 10.83 -14.25 -3.25
CA ALA A 263 9.68 -15.14 -3.26
C ALA A 263 8.41 -14.34 -3.04
N ALA A 264 7.29 -14.81 -3.59
CA ALA A 264 5.99 -14.19 -3.34
C ALA A 264 4.85 -15.19 -3.52
N LEU A 265 3.78 -14.99 -2.76
CA LEU A 265 2.50 -15.58 -3.05
C LEU A 265 1.53 -14.47 -3.40
N VAL A 266 1.01 -14.49 -4.62
CA VAL A 266 -0.12 -13.63 -5.00
C VAL A 266 -1.38 -14.47 -4.94
N ILE A 267 -2.32 -14.05 -4.09
CA ILE A 267 -3.44 -14.91 -3.71
C ILE A 267 -4.79 -14.24 -3.97
N HIS A 268 -5.77 -15.09 -4.27
CA HIS A 268 -7.18 -14.73 -4.27
C HIS A 268 -7.93 -15.75 -3.42
N GLY A 269 -8.46 -15.29 -2.30
CA GLY A 269 -9.13 -16.15 -1.34
C GLY A 269 -10.49 -16.62 -1.80
N ALA A 270 -10.95 -17.72 -1.22
CA ALA A 270 -12.32 -18.20 -1.42
C ALA A 270 -13.33 -17.08 -1.14
N ASN A 271 -14.47 -17.14 -1.85
CA ASN A 271 -15.54 -16.12 -1.78
C ASN A 271 -15.11 -14.69 -2.18
N GLY A 272 -14.03 -14.55 -2.96
CA GLY A 272 -13.61 -13.28 -3.54
C GLY A 272 -12.78 -12.38 -2.63
N LEU A 273 -12.28 -12.92 -1.50
CA LEU A 273 -11.43 -12.16 -0.59
C LEU A 273 -10.04 -11.94 -1.18
N ASP A 274 -9.43 -10.82 -0.81
CA ASP A 274 -8.00 -10.56 -1.03
C ASP A 274 -7.10 -11.08 0.13
N GLU A 275 -7.58 -12.11 0.83
CA GLU A 275 -6.90 -12.79 1.94
C GLU A 275 -7.14 -14.30 1.85
N LEU A 276 -6.16 -15.12 2.18
CA LEU A 276 -6.37 -16.56 2.36
C LEU A 276 -7.34 -16.80 3.52
N ASN A 277 -8.27 -17.72 3.31
CA ASN A 277 -9.28 -18.00 4.31
C ASN A 277 -9.74 -19.46 4.29
N THR A 278 -10.48 -19.87 5.32
CA THR A 278 -10.92 -21.24 5.51
C THR A 278 -12.34 -21.51 4.99
N THR A 279 -12.89 -20.60 4.15
CA THR A 279 -14.26 -20.78 3.62
C THR A 279 -14.30 -21.64 2.34
N GLY A 280 -13.14 -22.00 1.80
CA GLY A 280 -12.99 -22.82 0.60
C GLY A 280 -11.57 -22.84 0.07
N ALA A 281 -11.38 -23.35 -1.14
CA ALA A 281 -10.10 -23.36 -1.83
C ALA A 281 -9.68 -21.94 -2.23
N ASN A 282 -8.41 -21.61 -2.09
CA ASN A 282 -7.81 -20.32 -2.37
C ASN A 282 -6.87 -20.45 -3.57
N ARG A 283 -7.01 -19.58 -4.58
CA ARG A 283 -6.09 -19.54 -5.71
C ARG A 283 -4.78 -18.86 -5.30
N VAL A 284 -3.67 -19.51 -5.64
CA VAL A 284 -2.31 -19.04 -5.32
C VAL A 284 -1.46 -19.07 -6.57
N SER A 285 -0.81 -17.96 -6.89
CA SER A 285 0.31 -17.90 -7.84
C SER A 285 1.58 -17.65 -7.04
N HIS A 286 2.43 -18.67 -6.98
CA HIS A 286 3.60 -18.75 -6.12
C HIS A 286 4.87 -18.51 -6.94
N LEU A 287 5.53 -17.38 -6.69
CA LEU A 287 6.86 -17.06 -7.19
C LEU A 287 7.90 -17.69 -6.26
N LYS A 288 8.69 -18.60 -6.80
CA LYS A 288 9.80 -19.24 -6.10
C LYS A 288 10.89 -19.64 -7.09
N ASN A 289 12.15 -19.37 -6.76
CA ASN A 289 13.29 -19.69 -7.64
C ASN A 289 13.14 -19.13 -9.08
N ASN A 290 12.66 -17.89 -9.20
CA ASN A 290 12.37 -17.20 -10.47
C ASN A 290 11.33 -17.92 -11.37
N SER A 291 10.52 -18.78 -10.80
CA SER A 291 9.44 -19.48 -11.49
C SER A 291 8.11 -19.19 -10.80
N VAL A 292 7.06 -19.05 -11.58
CA VAL A 292 5.69 -18.86 -11.09
C VAL A 292 4.89 -20.12 -11.36
N GLU A 293 4.28 -20.67 -10.31
CA GLU A 293 3.36 -21.80 -10.38
C GLU A 293 2.00 -21.38 -9.81
N THR A 294 0.92 -21.73 -10.49
CA THR A 294 -0.44 -21.41 -10.03
C THR A 294 -1.18 -22.68 -9.65
N TYR A 295 -1.75 -22.70 -8.44
CA TYR A 295 -2.51 -23.83 -7.88
C TYR A 295 -3.59 -23.34 -6.92
N ASP A 296 -4.45 -24.27 -6.51
CA ASP A 296 -5.43 -24.03 -5.46
C ASP A 296 -4.93 -24.61 -4.13
N LEU A 297 -4.89 -23.76 -3.09
CA LEU A 297 -4.56 -24.14 -1.72
C LEU A 297 -5.84 -24.43 -0.96
N ASN A 298 -6.02 -25.68 -0.55
CA ASN A 298 -7.18 -26.08 0.27
C ASN A 298 -6.79 -26.07 1.76
N PRO A 299 -7.43 -25.25 2.61
CA PRO A 299 -7.15 -25.22 4.05
C PRO A 299 -7.32 -26.56 4.75
N ALA A 300 -8.19 -27.46 4.24
CA ALA A 300 -8.39 -28.79 4.79
C ALA A 300 -7.12 -29.66 4.72
N ASP A 301 -6.24 -29.44 3.74
CA ASP A 301 -4.95 -30.15 3.59
C ASP A 301 -3.96 -29.78 4.70
N LEU A 302 -4.23 -28.68 5.40
CA LEU A 302 -3.51 -28.18 6.57
C LEU A 302 -4.25 -28.45 7.88
N ASN A 303 -5.30 -29.27 7.86
CA ASN A 303 -6.16 -29.58 9.00
C ASN A 303 -6.80 -28.33 9.66
N LEU A 304 -7.09 -27.30 8.86
CA LEU A 304 -7.85 -26.14 9.29
C LEU A 304 -9.35 -26.38 9.06
N ALA A 305 -10.16 -26.07 10.06
CA ALA A 305 -11.59 -26.31 9.99
C ALA A 305 -12.26 -25.33 8.99
N PRO A 306 -13.28 -25.79 8.23
CA PRO A 306 -14.03 -24.91 7.36
C PRO A 306 -14.80 -23.85 8.15
N SER A 307 -14.92 -22.66 7.58
CA SER A 307 -15.66 -21.53 8.16
C SER A 307 -16.61 -20.90 7.15
N THR A 308 -17.31 -19.87 7.58
CA THR A 308 -18.15 -19.03 6.72
C THR A 308 -17.57 -17.61 6.63
N ILE A 309 -17.96 -16.85 5.61
CA ILE A 309 -17.56 -15.46 5.48
C ILE A 309 -18.01 -14.60 6.67
N HIS A 310 -19.12 -14.96 7.31
CA HIS A 310 -19.65 -14.30 8.49
C HIS A 310 -18.69 -14.39 9.68
N ASP A 311 -18.02 -15.54 9.84
CA ASP A 311 -17.07 -15.78 10.93
C ASP A 311 -15.83 -14.89 10.83
N LEU A 312 -15.55 -14.33 9.64
CA LEU A 312 -14.40 -13.48 9.36
C LEU A 312 -14.70 -11.97 9.41
N ARG A 313 -15.96 -11.59 9.70
CA ARG A 313 -16.33 -10.17 9.74
C ARG A 313 -15.53 -9.40 10.79
N GLY A 314 -15.11 -8.20 10.39
CA GLY A 314 -14.55 -7.19 11.26
C GLY A 314 -15.61 -6.23 11.80
N GLY A 315 -15.16 -5.13 12.37
CA GLY A 315 -15.99 -4.09 12.96
C GLY A 315 -15.36 -2.71 12.81
N ALA A 316 -15.84 -1.77 13.61
CA ALA A 316 -15.23 -0.45 13.76
C ALA A 316 -13.78 -0.57 14.28
N PRO A 317 -12.96 0.49 14.19
CA PRO A 317 -11.54 0.43 14.59
C PRO A 317 -11.32 -0.11 16.00
N ASP A 318 -12.10 0.32 16.98
CA ASP A 318 -11.96 -0.14 18.37
C ASP A 318 -12.33 -1.62 18.52
N GLU A 319 -13.41 -2.08 17.88
CA GLU A 319 -13.81 -3.48 17.87
C GLU A 319 -12.75 -4.36 17.19
N SER A 320 -12.20 -3.89 16.07
CA SER A 320 -11.12 -4.56 15.35
C SER A 320 -9.83 -4.62 16.17
N ALA A 321 -9.53 -3.59 16.96
CA ALA A 321 -8.39 -3.55 17.87
C ALA A 321 -8.53 -4.59 18.99
N GLU A 322 -9.68 -4.67 19.63
CA GLU A 322 -9.95 -5.68 20.68
C GLU A 322 -9.90 -7.10 20.10
N MET A 323 -10.49 -7.32 18.92
CA MET A 323 -10.43 -8.60 18.23
C MET A 323 -8.98 -9.00 17.92
N MET A 324 -8.18 -8.06 17.41
CA MET A 324 -6.77 -8.32 17.12
C MET A 324 -5.98 -8.67 18.38
N LYS A 325 -6.16 -7.96 19.49
CA LYS A 325 -5.56 -8.31 20.78
C LYS A 325 -5.95 -9.71 21.23
N ALA A 326 -7.24 -10.07 21.12
CA ALA A 326 -7.74 -11.38 21.51
C ALA A 326 -7.12 -12.51 20.65
N ILE A 327 -6.90 -12.28 19.35
CA ILE A 327 -6.21 -13.23 18.47
C ILE A 327 -4.75 -13.36 18.89
N LEU A 328 -4.03 -12.23 19.00
CA LEU A 328 -2.59 -12.22 19.29
C LEU A 328 -2.25 -12.71 20.72
N SER A 329 -3.19 -12.59 21.65
CA SER A 329 -3.08 -13.16 23.01
C SER A 329 -3.54 -14.60 23.11
N ASN A 330 -3.90 -15.23 21.98
CA ASN A 330 -4.41 -16.61 21.92
C ASN A 330 -5.73 -16.85 22.71
N GLN A 331 -6.46 -15.78 23.03
CA GLN A 331 -7.77 -15.85 23.72
C GLN A 331 -8.92 -16.13 22.75
N LEU A 332 -8.78 -15.76 21.47
CA LEU A 332 -9.78 -16.02 20.43
C LEU A 332 -9.34 -17.20 19.56
N GLN A 333 -10.12 -18.27 19.58
CA GLN A 333 -9.90 -19.47 18.77
C GLN A 333 -10.87 -19.52 17.58
N GLY A 334 -10.68 -20.49 16.67
CA GLY A 334 -11.55 -20.75 15.52
C GLY A 334 -11.23 -19.89 14.28
N ALA A 335 -12.22 -19.64 13.45
CA ALA A 335 -12.06 -19.16 12.08
C ALA A 335 -11.14 -17.93 11.90
N ARG A 336 -11.23 -16.94 12.79
CA ARG A 336 -10.39 -15.74 12.71
C ARG A 336 -8.92 -16.04 12.98
N ARG A 337 -8.65 -16.83 14.03
CA ARG A 337 -7.29 -17.29 14.32
C ARG A 337 -6.75 -18.16 13.19
N ASP A 338 -7.55 -19.06 12.66
CA ASP A 338 -7.16 -19.96 11.58
C ASP A 338 -6.86 -19.20 10.28
N ALA A 339 -7.62 -18.16 9.95
CA ALA A 339 -7.32 -17.28 8.83
C ALA A 339 -5.96 -16.56 8.99
N VAL A 340 -5.67 -16.03 10.20
CA VAL A 340 -4.35 -15.41 10.48
C VAL A 340 -3.23 -16.44 10.35
N LEU A 341 -3.41 -17.65 10.90
CA LEU A 341 -2.42 -18.72 10.81
C LEU A 341 -2.17 -19.16 9.37
N LEU A 342 -3.22 -19.27 8.55
CA LEU A 342 -3.11 -19.66 7.15
C LEU A 342 -2.30 -18.63 6.33
N ASN A 343 -2.59 -17.33 6.52
CA ASN A 343 -1.84 -16.27 5.86
C ASN A 343 -0.39 -16.20 6.37
N ALA A 344 -0.17 -16.40 7.67
CA ALA A 344 1.18 -16.45 8.23
C ALA A 344 1.98 -17.65 7.69
N ALA A 345 1.36 -18.83 7.64
CA ALA A 345 1.97 -20.02 7.07
C ALA A 345 2.33 -19.82 5.59
N ALA A 346 1.44 -19.19 4.81
CA ALA A 346 1.72 -18.91 3.42
C ALA A 346 2.94 -17.97 3.24
N ALA A 347 3.02 -16.89 4.03
CA ALA A 347 4.16 -15.98 3.97
C ALA A 347 5.47 -16.67 4.43
N LEU A 348 5.43 -17.48 5.47
CA LEU A 348 6.60 -18.24 5.96
C LEU A 348 7.04 -19.33 4.97
N ALA A 349 6.09 -19.96 4.27
CA ALA A 349 6.34 -20.98 3.26
C ALA A 349 6.81 -20.43 1.91
N ALA A 350 6.85 -19.11 1.72
CA ALA A 350 7.08 -18.50 0.41
C ALA A 350 8.37 -18.97 -0.26
N GLU A 351 9.45 -19.19 0.49
CA GLU A 351 10.71 -19.68 -0.04
C GLU A 351 10.77 -21.21 -0.11
N SER A 352 10.24 -21.91 0.88
CA SER A 352 10.33 -23.37 0.97
C SER A 352 9.24 -24.11 0.20
N GLY A 353 8.01 -23.58 0.25
CA GLY A 353 6.80 -24.27 -0.19
C GLY A 353 6.25 -25.27 0.86
N ASP A 354 6.85 -25.34 2.05
CA ASP A 354 6.40 -26.24 3.13
C ASP A 354 5.40 -25.52 4.04
N PHE A 355 4.13 -25.57 3.65
CA PHE A 355 3.04 -24.95 4.40
C PHE A 355 2.78 -25.60 5.76
N LYS A 356 3.09 -26.90 5.94
CA LYS A 356 2.85 -27.60 7.20
C LYS A 356 3.81 -27.13 8.28
N SER A 357 5.11 -27.17 8.01
CA SER A 357 6.12 -26.63 8.93
C SER A 357 5.92 -25.14 9.20
N ALA A 358 5.56 -24.37 8.17
CA ALA A 358 5.26 -22.95 8.31
C ALA A 358 4.03 -22.67 9.19
N LEU A 359 3.01 -23.53 9.11
CA LEU A 359 1.83 -23.43 9.98
C LEU A 359 2.20 -23.70 11.44
N ASP A 360 3.08 -24.66 11.71
CA ASP A 360 3.54 -24.94 13.07
C ASP A 360 4.39 -23.78 13.62
N GLU A 361 5.23 -23.14 12.80
CA GLU A 361 5.98 -21.93 13.15
C GLU A 361 5.04 -20.77 13.46
N ALA A 362 3.99 -20.57 12.66
CA ALA A 362 2.97 -19.55 12.92
C ALA A 362 2.21 -19.79 14.22
N ARG A 363 1.80 -21.06 14.49
CA ARG A 363 1.17 -21.46 15.75
C ARG A 363 2.07 -21.17 16.94
N ALA A 364 3.33 -21.56 16.88
CA ALA A 364 4.29 -21.32 17.95
C ALA A 364 4.43 -19.83 18.28
N SER A 365 4.39 -18.94 17.27
CA SER A 365 4.43 -17.48 17.46
C SER A 365 3.23 -16.95 18.24
N LEU A 366 2.00 -17.46 17.98
CA LEU A 366 0.80 -17.09 18.72
C LEU A 366 0.79 -17.72 20.11
N ASP A 367 1.03 -19.02 20.21
CA ASP A 367 0.87 -19.79 21.46
C ASP A 367 1.91 -19.39 22.51
N SER A 368 3.10 -18.93 22.09
CA SER A 368 4.13 -18.40 23.00
C SER A 368 3.87 -16.95 23.45
N GLY A 369 2.90 -16.25 22.85
CA GLY A 369 2.65 -14.82 23.08
C GLY A 369 3.64 -13.89 22.39
N ASN A 370 4.56 -14.40 21.56
CA ASN A 370 5.55 -13.59 20.86
C ASN A 370 4.90 -12.58 19.90
N ALA A 371 3.83 -12.96 19.21
CA ALA A 371 3.08 -12.06 18.34
C ALA A 371 2.50 -10.86 19.10
N LEU A 372 1.91 -11.07 20.27
CA LEU A 372 1.41 -10.00 21.14
C LEU A 372 2.54 -9.13 21.67
N ASN A 373 3.67 -9.73 22.04
CA ASN A 373 4.85 -8.99 22.50
C ASN A 373 5.37 -8.03 21.42
N LYS A 374 5.31 -8.41 20.12
CA LYS A 374 5.68 -7.52 19.01
C LYS A 374 4.72 -6.34 18.86
N LEU A 375 3.42 -6.55 19.04
CA LEU A 375 2.45 -5.46 19.06
C LEU A 375 2.76 -4.48 20.21
N ASN A 376 2.92 -4.98 21.41
CA ASN A 376 3.22 -4.15 22.58
C ASN A 376 4.54 -3.36 22.42
N ALA A 377 5.58 -4.01 21.90
CA ALA A 377 6.85 -3.38 21.63
C ALA A 377 6.75 -2.27 20.56
N LEU A 378 5.95 -2.49 19.52
CA LEU A 378 5.70 -1.48 18.49
C LEU A 378 4.95 -0.27 19.06
N ILE A 379 3.93 -0.49 19.91
CA ILE A 379 3.19 0.59 20.58
C ILE A 379 4.14 1.40 21.45
N GLU A 380 4.94 0.76 22.27
CA GLU A 380 5.90 1.42 23.17
C GLU A 380 6.95 2.20 22.39
N PHE A 381 7.54 1.60 21.37
CA PHE A 381 8.54 2.25 20.52
C PHE A 381 7.96 3.49 19.82
N THR A 382 6.79 3.38 19.25
CA THR A 382 6.22 4.49 18.47
C THR A 382 5.74 5.65 19.33
N ARG A 383 5.36 5.39 20.59
CA ARG A 383 4.98 6.43 21.58
C ARG A 383 6.12 7.40 21.90
N GLN A 384 7.38 6.96 21.81
CA GLN A 384 8.54 7.81 22.07
C GLN A 384 8.64 9.01 21.11
N PHE A 385 7.98 8.90 19.96
CA PHE A 385 7.98 9.92 18.91
C PHE A 385 6.64 10.68 18.81
N GLN A 386 5.73 10.49 19.76
CA GLN A 386 4.53 11.31 19.83
C GLN A 386 4.90 12.72 20.31
N THR A 387 4.64 13.72 19.47
CA THR A 387 4.71 15.12 19.93
C THR A 387 3.62 15.34 20.96
N ILE A 388 3.99 15.67 22.18
CA ILE A 388 3.03 16.14 23.20
C ILE A 388 2.47 17.45 22.67
N GLN A 389 1.21 17.45 22.23
CA GLN A 389 0.50 18.66 21.86
C GLN A 389 0.03 19.41 23.10
#